data_60e4f2d2487deaf3f2daa5402eb4b32b
#
_entry.id   60e4f2d2487deaf3f2daa5402eb4b32b
#
_cell.length_a   1.000
_cell.length_b   1.000
_cell.length_c   1.000
_cell.angle_alpha   90.00
_cell.angle_beta   90.00
_cell.angle_gamma   90.00
#
_symmetry.space_group_name_H-M   'P 1'
#
loop_
_entity.id
_entity.type
_entity.pdbx_description
1 polymer ?
#
loop_
_entity_poly.entity_id
_entity_poly.type
_entity_poly.pdbx_seq_one_letter_code
_entity_poly.pdbx_strand_id
1 'polypeptide(L)'
;MNRTRLLYPLSVLLLLGAVPLDALARIKLTTLPVRERVQIHLDHPQVALIEEERIVPLVKGVNQVDFSWANTRIDPDTLVLRILAPPGEQSLDAKVLSVSYPPNENALVWSIAASASGAVRVRISYALGGLSKDFHYRAVADREEKTLELAQYLRVNNHANEAYDLAQFQTGVGAGFEKPLGLDETREVQLNGFANTPVRKTYTSDPVKFGYLDR
;
A
#
# COMPACT_ATOMS: atom_id res chain seq x y z
N MET A 1 -27.99 -83.04 -48.59
CA MET A 1 -28.96 -82.05 -48.04
C MET A 1 -28.21 -81.25 -46.95
N ASN A 2 -27.54 -80.15 -47.39
CA ASN A 2 -26.76 -79.34 -46.49
C ASN A 2 -27.54 -78.06 -46.21
N ARG A 3 -27.91 -77.82 -44.96
CA ARG A 3 -28.50 -76.52 -44.50
C ARG A 3 -27.39 -75.69 -43.92
N THR A 4 -26.99 -74.68 -44.67
CA THR A 4 -26.05 -73.67 -44.23
C THR A 4 -26.83 -72.63 -43.35
N ARG A 5 -26.46 -72.53 -42.06
CA ARG A 5 -26.97 -71.48 -41.16
C ARG A 5 -26.13 -70.19 -41.29
N LEU A 6 -26.73 -69.15 -41.72
CA LEU A 6 -26.12 -67.80 -41.79
C LEU A 6 -26.15 -67.20 -40.38
N LEU A 7 -25.00 -66.95 -39.79
CA LEU A 7 -24.83 -66.17 -38.56
C LEU A 7 -24.59 -64.70 -38.93
N TYR A 8 -25.51 -63.84 -38.52
CA TYR A 8 -25.33 -62.38 -38.58
C TYR A 8 -24.56 -61.93 -37.33
N PRO A 9 -23.46 -61.17 -37.46
CA PRO A 9 -22.85 -60.57 -36.32
C PRO A 9 -23.64 -59.30 -35.91
N LEU A 10 -24.10 -59.30 -34.67
CA LEU A 10 -24.74 -58.16 -34.03
C LEU A 10 -23.66 -57.15 -33.62
N SER A 11 -23.47 -56.11 -34.45
CA SER A 11 -22.53 -55.04 -34.14
C SER A 11 -23.18 -54.10 -33.13
N VAL A 12 -22.81 -54.24 -31.86
CA VAL A 12 -23.16 -53.30 -30.80
C VAL A 12 -22.27 -52.06 -30.96
N LEU A 13 -22.85 -50.98 -31.48
CA LEU A 13 -22.22 -49.68 -31.59
C LEU A 13 -22.25 -49.02 -30.21
N LEU A 14 -21.13 -49.08 -29.48
CA LEU A 14 -20.95 -48.43 -28.20
C LEU A 14 -20.78 -46.92 -28.44
N LEU A 15 -21.85 -46.11 -28.33
CA LEU A 15 -21.75 -44.66 -28.27
C LEU A 15 -21.07 -44.27 -26.94
N LEU A 16 -19.77 -44.04 -26.92
CA LEU A 16 -19.08 -43.32 -25.87
C LEU A 16 -19.52 -41.86 -25.96
N GLY A 17 -20.47 -41.48 -25.11
CA GLY A 17 -20.79 -40.07 -24.86
C GLY A 17 -19.54 -39.40 -24.29
N ALA A 18 -18.93 -38.50 -25.08
CA ALA A 18 -17.90 -37.61 -24.60
C ALA A 18 -18.57 -36.65 -23.58
N VAL A 19 -18.43 -36.95 -22.30
CA VAL A 19 -18.71 -35.99 -21.22
C VAL A 19 -17.68 -34.88 -21.39
N PRO A 20 -18.10 -33.60 -21.63
CA PRO A 20 -17.13 -32.52 -21.58
C PRO A 20 -16.52 -32.52 -20.19
N LEU A 21 -15.24 -32.86 -20.05
CA LEU A 21 -14.49 -32.52 -18.87
C LEU A 21 -14.49 -30.98 -18.83
N ASP A 22 -15.36 -30.43 -18.00
CA ASP A 22 -15.22 -29.03 -17.58
C ASP A 22 -13.77 -28.89 -17.14
N ALA A 23 -12.99 -28.18 -17.93
CA ALA A 23 -11.61 -27.87 -17.59
C ALA A 23 -11.66 -27.15 -16.25
N LEU A 24 -11.24 -27.84 -15.18
CA LEU A 24 -11.07 -27.27 -13.87
C LEU A 24 -10.31 -25.96 -14.09
N ALA A 25 -11.00 -24.85 -13.87
CA ALA A 25 -10.46 -23.51 -14.09
C ALA A 25 -9.13 -23.46 -13.33
N ARG A 26 -8.03 -23.42 -14.06
CA ARG A 26 -6.69 -23.35 -13.46
C ARG A 26 -6.65 -22.07 -12.63
N ILE A 27 -6.62 -22.23 -11.31
CA ILE A 27 -6.41 -21.11 -10.39
C ILE A 27 -5.03 -20.55 -10.71
N LYS A 28 -4.96 -19.32 -11.19
CA LYS A 28 -3.70 -18.64 -11.45
C LYS A 28 -3.24 -17.95 -10.17
N LEU A 29 -2.11 -18.39 -9.63
CA LEU A 29 -1.40 -17.64 -8.59
C LEU A 29 -0.66 -16.48 -9.27
N THR A 30 -0.95 -15.26 -8.82
CA THR A 30 -0.32 -14.04 -9.30
C THR A 30 0.43 -13.37 -8.14
N THR A 31 1.75 -13.27 -8.28
CA THR A 31 2.54 -12.40 -7.40
C THR A 31 2.22 -10.94 -7.71
N LEU A 32 2.12 -10.12 -6.69
CA LEU A 32 1.83 -8.71 -6.87
C LEU A 32 2.92 -8.01 -7.69
N PRO A 33 2.54 -7.29 -8.76
CA PRO A 33 3.45 -6.46 -9.53
C PRO A 33 4.02 -5.30 -8.70
N VAL A 34 5.00 -4.59 -9.28
CA VAL A 34 5.58 -3.38 -8.67
C VAL A 34 4.51 -2.33 -8.36
N ARG A 35 4.81 -1.48 -7.39
CA ARG A 35 3.95 -0.36 -7.02
C ARG A 35 4.00 0.72 -8.09
N GLU A 36 2.83 1.13 -8.60
CA GLU A 36 2.69 2.26 -9.53
C GLU A 36 2.62 3.60 -8.77
N ARG A 37 2.03 3.58 -7.59
CA ARG A 37 1.85 4.73 -6.72
C ARG A 37 1.86 4.31 -5.28
N VAL A 38 2.44 5.14 -4.42
CA VAL A 38 2.38 4.99 -2.97
C VAL A 38 1.99 6.32 -2.34
N GLN A 39 1.01 6.29 -1.44
CA GLN A 39 0.65 7.40 -0.57
C GLN A 39 0.87 6.98 0.88
N ILE A 40 1.52 7.84 1.65
CA ILE A 40 1.81 7.65 3.07
C ILE A 40 1.12 8.76 3.84
N HIS A 41 0.10 8.40 4.61
CA HIS A 41 -0.62 9.32 5.47
C HIS A 41 -0.04 9.25 6.88
N LEU A 42 0.52 10.36 7.32
CA LEU A 42 1.13 10.51 8.64
C LEU A 42 0.25 11.31 9.61
N ASP A 43 -1.06 11.39 9.38
CA ASP A 43 -1.98 12.18 10.19
C ASP A 43 -2.18 11.59 11.58
N HIS A 44 -2.16 10.26 11.68
CA HIS A 44 -2.27 9.56 12.95
C HIS A 44 -0.94 9.58 13.71
N PRO A 45 -0.94 9.76 15.05
CA PRO A 45 0.29 9.87 15.83
C PRO A 45 1.07 8.58 16.01
N GLN A 46 0.44 7.41 15.89
CA GLN A 46 1.04 6.12 16.22
C GLN A 46 1.27 5.19 15.03
N VAL A 47 0.50 5.37 13.94
CA VAL A 47 0.60 4.52 12.75
C VAL A 47 0.53 5.39 11.49
N ALA A 48 1.19 4.93 10.44
CA ALA A 48 1.00 5.47 9.11
C ALA A 48 -0.06 4.64 8.36
N LEU A 49 -0.96 5.29 7.65
CA LEU A 49 -1.81 4.62 6.68
C LEU A 49 -1.10 4.65 5.33
N ILE A 50 -0.90 3.48 4.77
CA ILE A 50 -0.31 3.31 3.44
C ILE A 50 -1.41 2.97 2.46
N GLU A 51 -1.39 3.64 1.31
CA GLU A 51 -2.19 3.27 0.14
C GLU A 51 -1.26 3.06 -1.04
N GLU A 52 -1.23 1.87 -1.58
CA GLU A 52 -0.44 1.54 -2.77
C GLU A 52 -1.33 1.10 -3.93
N GLU A 53 -1.02 1.58 -5.13
CA GLU A 53 -1.70 1.16 -6.34
C GLU A 53 -0.80 0.26 -7.19
N ARG A 54 -1.41 -0.79 -7.74
CA ARG A 54 -0.72 -1.77 -8.60
C ARG A 54 -1.61 -2.16 -9.76
N ILE A 55 -1.00 -2.53 -10.90
CA ILE A 55 -1.70 -3.07 -12.06
C ILE A 55 -1.58 -4.58 -12.03
N VAL A 56 -2.65 -5.28 -11.67
CA VAL A 56 -2.67 -6.73 -11.50
C VAL A 56 -3.25 -7.40 -12.75
N PRO A 57 -2.48 -8.28 -13.42
CA PRO A 57 -2.97 -9.06 -14.55
C PRO A 57 -3.86 -10.21 -14.05
N LEU A 58 -5.08 -10.29 -14.56
CA LEU A 58 -6.04 -11.33 -14.25
C LEU A 58 -6.36 -12.15 -15.52
N VAL A 59 -6.71 -13.41 -15.33
CA VAL A 59 -7.31 -14.25 -16.36
C VAL A 59 -8.81 -14.40 -16.10
N LYS A 60 -9.59 -14.67 -17.12
CA LYS A 60 -11.03 -14.96 -16.98
C LYS A 60 -11.24 -16.10 -15.98
N GLY A 61 -12.15 -15.91 -15.03
CA GLY A 61 -12.42 -16.86 -13.96
C GLY A 61 -11.82 -16.42 -12.64
N VAL A 62 -11.44 -17.38 -11.80
CA VAL A 62 -10.92 -17.13 -10.45
C VAL A 62 -9.39 -17.04 -10.46
N ASN A 63 -8.87 -15.97 -9.88
CA ASN A 63 -7.44 -15.70 -9.71
C ASN A 63 -7.11 -15.66 -8.21
N GLN A 64 -5.93 -16.13 -7.84
CA GLN A 64 -5.37 -15.96 -6.51
C GLN A 64 -4.26 -14.92 -6.56
N VAL A 65 -4.36 -13.88 -5.75
CA VAL A 65 -3.39 -12.79 -5.65
C VAL A 65 -2.78 -12.84 -4.26
N ASP A 66 -1.50 -13.14 -4.22
CA ASP A 66 -0.72 -13.28 -2.99
C ASP A 66 -0.15 -11.94 -2.54
N PHE A 67 -0.20 -11.67 -1.24
CA PHE A 67 0.41 -10.51 -0.59
C PHE A 67 1.12 -10.96 0.67
N SER A 68 2.43 -10.73 0.74
CA SER A 68 3.23 -11.03 1.92
C SER A 68 3.71 -9.75 2.59
N TRP A 69 3.66 -9.75 3.93
CA TRP A 69 4.21 -8.69 4.78
C TRP A 69 5.34 -9.19 5.69
N ALA A 70 5.98 -10.28 5.28
CA ALA A 70 7.10 -10.87 6.02
C ALA A 70 8.17 -9.81 6.32
N ASN A 71 8.61 -9.76 7.58
CA ASN A 71 9.61 -8.81 8.10
C ASN A 71 9.20 -7.33 8.06
N THR A 72 7.97 -6.99 7.75
CA THR A 72 7.45 -5.62 7.87
C THR A 72 6.66 -5.42 9.16
N ARG A 73 6.26 -4.18 9.44
CA ARG A 73 5.39 -3.84 10.57
C ARG A 73 3.95 -3.52 10.14
N ILE A 74 3.51 -4.18 9.09
CA ILE A 74 2.12 -4.09 8.62
C ILE A 74 1.21 -4.74 9.66
N ASP A 75 0.11 -4.05 9.98
CA ASP A 75 -0.99 -4.62 10.75
C ASP A 75 -1.91 -5.41 9.81
N PRO A 76 -1.90 -6.75 9.86
CA PRO A 76 -2.64 -7.59 8.93
C PRO A 76 -4.16 -7.43 9.01
N ASP A 77 -4.69 -7.02 10.15
CA ASP A 77 -6.13 -6.83 10.35
C ASP A 77 -6.66 -5.59 9.62
N THR A 78 -5.77 -4.72 9.18
CA THR A 78 -6.10 -3.48 8.46
C THR A 78 -5.97 -3.60 6.95
N LEU A 79 -5.52 -4.75 6.43
CA LEU A 79 -5.29 -4.96 5.00
C LEU A 79 -6.60 -5.00 4.21
N VAL A 80 -6.75 -4.07 3.29
CA VAL A 80 -7.90 -3.96 2.40
C VAL A 80 -7.45 -3.84 0.95
N LEU A 81 -7.94 -4.72 0.08
CA LEU A 81 -7.79 -4.58 -1.36
C LEU A 81 -9.09 -4.04 -1.96
N ARG A 82 -8.96 -2.99 -2.77
CA ARG A 82 -10.05 -2.43 -3.59
C ARG A 82 -9.66 -2.50 -5.05
N ILE A 83 -10.58 -3.00 -5.87
CA ILE A 83 -10.46 -2.91 -7.32
C ILE A 83 -10.96 -1.54 -7.72
N LEU A 84 -10.12 -0.74 -8.40
CA LEU A 84 -10.47 0.61 -8.81
C LEU A 84 -11.12 0.60 -10.19
N ALA A 85 -10.33 0.48 -11.23
CA ALA A 85 -10.77 0.43 -12.60
C ALA A 85 -9.71 -0.29 -13.44
N PRO A 86 -10.08 -0.91 -14.56
CA PRO A 86 -9.09 -1.38 -15.50
C PRO A 86 -8.33 -0.19 -16.10
N PRO A 87 -7.02 -0.34 -16.38
CA PRO A 87 -6.28 0.67 -17.12
C PRO A 87 -6.78 0.73 -18.56
N GLY A 88 -7.15 1.94 -19.01
CA GLY A 88 -7.70 2.17 -20.37
C GLY A 88 -9.20 1.91 -20.48
N GLU A 89 -9.70 1.79 -21.71
CA GLU A 89 -11.15 1.65 -22.03
C GLU A 89 -11.66 0.20 -21.94
N GLN A 90 -10.89 -0.74 -21.40
CA GLN A 90 -11.30 -2.13 -21.30
C GLN A 90 -12.40 -2.32 -20.26
N SER A 91 -13.51 -2.93 -20.68
CA SER A 91 -14.58 -3.36 -19.77
C SER A 91 -14.17 -4.70 -19.14
N LEU A 92 -13.59 -4.66 -17.96
CA LEU A 92 -13.25 -5.84 -17.17
C LEU A 92 -13.89 -5.71 -15.79
N ASP A 93 -14.91 -6.51 -15.52
CA ASP A 93 -15.48 -6.62 -14.18
C ASP A 93 -14.67 -7.61 -13.37
N ALA A 94 -14.22 -7.15 -12.20
CA ALA A 94 -13.51 -7.99 -11.25
C ALA A 94 -14.06 -7.76 -9.83
N LYS A 95 -14.09 -8.84 -9.04
CA LYS A 95 -14.63 -8.81 -7.67
C LYS A 95 -13.81 -9.70 -6.76
N VAL A 96 -13.48 -9.19 -5.57
CA VAL A 96 -12.92 -10.00 -4.49
C VAL A 96 -14.01 -10.93 -3.95
N LEU A 97 -13.74 -12.22 -3.97
CA LEU A 97 -14.66 -13.26 -3.49
C LEU A 97 -14.37 -13.62 -2.04
N SER A 98 -13.11 -13.80 -1.70
CA SER A 98 -12.68 -14.20 -0.37
C SER A 98 -11.22 -13.79 -0.12
N VAL A 99 -10.85 -13.84 1.15
CA VAL A 99 -9.46 -13.68 1.63
C VAL A 99 -9.12 -14.95 2.41
N SER A 100 -7.94 -15.47 2.22
CA SER A 100 -7.39 -16.62 2.95
C SER A 100 -6.06 -16.23 3.58
N TYR A 101 -5.84 -16.66 4.80
CA TYR A 101 -4.59 -16.47 5.54
C TYR A 101 -3.91 -17.84 5.67
N PRO A 102 -2.84 -18.12 4.90
CA PRO A 102 -2.12 -19.38 5.01
C PRO A 102 -1.55 -19.55 6.43
N PRO A 103 -1.64 -20.75 7.01
CA PRO A 103 -1.15 -20.98 8.37
C PRO A 103 0.37 -20.85 8.43
N ASN A 104 0.86 -20.17 9.48
CA ASN A 104 2.28 -19.93 9.74
C ASN A 104 3.01 -19.07 8.70
N GLU A 105 2.28 -18.31 7.90
CA GLU A 105 2.81 -17.36 6.94
C GLU A 105 2.40 -15.93 7.28
N ASN A 106 3.31 -14.98 7.07
CA ASN A 106 2.98 -13.56 7.11
C ASN A 106 2.49 -13.12 5.72
N ALA A 107 1.38 -13.70 5.30
CA ALA A 107 0.81 -13.51 3.98
C ALA A 107 -0.70 -13.71 3.99
N LEU A 108 -1.36 -13.18 2.97
CA LEU A 108 -2.74 -13.50 2.64
C LEU A 108 -2.90 -13.72 1.14
N VAL A 109 -3.98 -14.37 0.76
CA VAL A 109 -4.34 -14.61 -0.64
C VAL A 109 -5.76 -14.11 -0.88
N TRP A 110 -5.89 -13.13 -1.79
CA TRP A 110 -7.21 -12.71 -2.29
C TRP A 110 -7.64 -13.62 -3.43
N SER A 111 -8.85 -14.15 -3.35
CA SER A 111 -9.53 -14.81 -4.46
C SER A 111 -10.33 -13.77 -5.23
N ILE A 112 -9.99 -13.54 -6.50
CA ILE A 112 -10.59 -12.50 -7.34
C ILE A 112 -11.21 -13.15 -8.57
N ALA A 113 -12.53 -12.98 -8.75
CA ALA A 113 -13.21 -13.35 -9.99
C ALA A 113 -13.06 -12.23 -11.02
N ALA A 114 -12.75 -12.61 -12.27
CA ALA A 114 -12.67 -11.69 -13.40
C ALA A 114 -13.56 -12.18 -14.55
N SER A 115 -14.32 -11.25 -15.16
CA SER A 115 -15.24 -11.56 -16.29
C SER A 115 -14.52 -11.86 -17.59
N ALA A 116 -13.31 -11.33 -17.77
CA ALA A 116 -12.44 -11.52 -18.92
C ALA A 116 -10.97 -11.52 -18.47
N SER A 117 -10.06 -11.89 -19.39
CA SER A 117 -8.62 -11.71 -19.16
C SER A 117 -8.22 -10.28 -19.47
N GLY A 118 -7.38 -9.71 -18.62
CA GLY A 118 -6.93 -8.32 -18.74
C GLY A 118 -6.19 -7.87 -17.50
N ALA A 119 -5.97 -6.59 -17.33
CA ALA A 119 -5.35 -6.00 -16.16
C ALA A 119 -6.33 -5.10 -15.41
N VAL A 120 -6.25 -5.09 -14.10
CA VAL A 120 -7.02 -4.19 -13.22
C VAL A 120 -6.10 -3.36 -12.37
N ARG A 121 -6.48 -2.10 -12.11
CA ARG A 121 -5.83 -1.30 -11.08
C ARG A 121 -6.45 -1.65 -9.74
N VAL A 122 -5.61 -2.03 -8.80
CA VAL A 122 -6.01 -2.28 -7.41
C VAL A 122 -5.35 -1.26 -6.50
N ARG A 123 -6.03 -0.94 -5.41
CA ARG A 123 -5.46 -0.21 -4.29
C ARG A 123 -5.43 -1.14 -3.09
N ILE A 124 -4.26 -1.27 -2.47
CA ILE A 124 -4.07 -1.98 -1.23
C ILE A 124 -3.80 -0.94 -0.16
N SER A 125 -4.60 -0.96 0.91
CA SER A 125 -4.48 -0.03 2.03
C SER A 125 -4.21 -0.82 3.31
N TYR A 126 -3.31 -0.30 4.15
CA TYR A 126 -2.96 -0.93 5.43
C TYR A 126 -2.34 0.07 6.40
N ALA A 127 -2.44 -0.23 7.69
CA ALA A 127 -1.71 0.46 8.73
C ALA A 127 -0.30 -0.11 8.86
N LEU A 128 0.69 0.77 8.96
CA LEU A 128 2.10 0.42 9.06
C LEU A 128 2.69 1.07 10.32
N GLY A 129 3.23 0.23 11.20
CA GLY A 129 4.03 0.68 12.34
C GLY A 129 5.46 1.00 11.92
N GLY A 130 6.17 1.73 12.79
CA GLY A 130 7.60 2.01 12.60
C GLY A 130 7.91 3.21 11.71
N LEU A 131 6.90 3.89 11.16
CA LEU A 131 7.07 5.23 10.63
C LEU A 131 6.68 6.24 11.72
N SER A 132 7.59 7.14 12.06
CA SER A 132 7.33 8.24 13.00
C SER A 132 7.62 9.58 12.36
N LYS A 133 6.95 10.63 12.88
CA LYS A 133 7.14 12.01 12.43
C LYS A 133 7.38 12.93 13.60
N ASP A 134 8.25 13.91 13.38
CA ASP A 134 8.50 15.01 14.31
C ASP A 134 8.52 16.33 13.56
N PHE A 135 7.84 17.34 14.12
CA PHE A 135 7.93 18.71 13.62
C PHE A 135 8.94 19.48 14.44
N HIS A 136 9.83 20.20 13.78
CA HIS A 136 10.71 21.13 14.43
C HIS A 136 10.80 22.45 13.65
N TYR A 137 11.29 23.47 14.32
CA TYR A 137 11.36 24.80 13.80
C TYR A 137 12.77 25.34 13.90
N ARG A 138 13.25 26.01 12.86
CA ARG A 138 14.47 26.78 12.88
C ARG A 138 14.10 28.25 12.79
N ALA A 139 14.53 29.03 13.78
CA ALA A 139 14.34 30.46 13.83
C ALA A 139 15.72 31.15 13.80
N VAL A 140 15.95 32.04 12.87
CA VAL A 140 17.16 32.81 12.74
C VAL A 140 16.79 34.28 12.81
N ALA A 141 17.18 34.96 13.90
CA ALA A 141 16.94 36.38 14.08
C ALA A 141 17.93 37.23 13.27
N ASP A 142 17.47 38.39 12.83
CA ASP A 142 18.36 39.38 12.26
C ASP A 142 19.32 39.97 13.33
N ARG A 143 20.32 40.74 12.90
CA ARG A 143 21.32 41.29 13.81
C ARG A 143 20.71 42.22 14.87
N GLU A 144 19.62 42.90 14.57
CA GLU A 144 18.92 43.81 15.46
C GLU A 144 17.85 43.12 16.31
N GLU A 145 17.62 41.82 16.05
CA GLU A 145 16.63 40.97 16.72
C GLU A 145 15.20 41.53 16.70
N LYS A 146 14.88 42.22 15.62
CA LYS A 146 13.53 42.78 15.37
C LYS A 146 12.68 41.86 14.52
N THR A 147 13.33 41.06 13.64
CA THR A 147 12.68 40.09 12.77
C THR A 147 13.43 38.76 12.82
N LEU A 148 12.73 37.68 12.43
CA LEU A 148 13.36 36.39 12.25
C LEU A 148 12.86 35.71 10.98
N GLU A 149 13.72 34.85 10.44
CA GLU A 149 13.35 33.82 9.46
C GLU A 149 12.95 32.58 10.23
N LEU A 150 11.72 32.15 10.04
CA LEU A 150 11.18 30.94 10.67
C LEU A 150 10.95 29.89 9.60
N ALA A 151 11.56 28.74 9.75
CA ALA A 151 11.33 27.58 8.89
C ALA A 151 10.78 26.42 9.70
N GLN A 152 9.76 25.77 9.16
CA GLN A 152 9.16 24.56 9.71
C GLN A 152 9.66 23.37 8.94
N TYR A 153 10.13 22.35 9.66
CA TYR A 153 10.62 21.10 9.10
C TYR A 153 9.81 19.93 9.65
N LEU A 154 9.64 18.92 8.79
CA LEU A 154 9.18 17.61 9.15
C LEU A 154 10.34 16.64 9.06
N ARG A 155 10.55 15.87 10.11
CA ARG A 155 11.46 14.73 10.14
C ARG A 155 10.63 13.46 10.14
N VAL A 156 10.90 12.57 9.17
CA VAL A 156 10.27 11.24 9.08
C VAL A 156 11.36 10.20 9.36
N ASN A 157 11.11 9.32 10.32
CA ASN A 157 12.01 8.21 10.64
C ASN A 157 11.34 6.92 10.17
N ASN A 158 12.08 6.12 9.40
CA ASN A 158 11.60 4.86 8.86
C ASN A 158 12.27 3.67 9.56
N HIS A 159 11.52 3.01 10.44
CA HIS A 159 11.89 1.76 11.08
C HIS A 159 10.85 0.66 10.77
N ALA A 160 10.17 0.77 9.61
CA ALA A 160 9.11 -0.14 9.21
C ALA A 160 9.62 -1.39 8.48
N ASN A 161 10.92 -1.48 8.23
CA ASN A 161 11.55 -2.51 7.38
C ASN A 161 11.05 -2.51 5.94
N GLU A 162 10.60 -1.37 5.45
CA GLU A 162 10.13 -1.21 4.09
C GLU A 162 10.69 0.08 3.48
N ALA A 163 11.16 0.02 2.23
CA ALA A 163 11.64 1.19 1.50
C ALA A 163 10.62 1.62 0.44
N TYR A 164 10.63 2.89 0.14
CA TYR A 164 9.77 3.50 -0.88
C TYR A 164 10.66 4.30 -1.85
N ASP A 165 10.72 3.86 -3.11
CA ASP A 165 11.51 4.55 -4.14
C ASP A 165 10.95 5.94 -4.43
N LEU A 166 9.62 6.06 -4.38
CA LEU A 166 8.90 7.32 -4.46
C LEU A 166 7.56 7.20 -3.75
N ALA A 167 7.28 8.10 -2.79
CA ALA A 167 6.01 8.12 -2.08
C ALA A 167 5.50 9.56 -1.93
N GLN A 168 4.19 9.71 -2.00
CA GLN A 168 3.48 10.94 -1.68
C GLN A 168 3.13 10.95 -0.19
N PHE A 169 3.67 11.92 0.53
CA PHE A 169 3.43 12.08 1.97
C PHE A 169 2.31 13.08 2.22
N GLN A 170 1.35 12.69 3.05
CA GLN A 170 0.30 13.53 3.60
C GLN A 170 0.51 13.64 5.11
N THR A 171 0.63 14.86 5.62
CA THR A 171 1.05 15.08 7.02
C THR A 171 -0.05 15.64 7.90
N GLY A 172 -1.21 15.99 7.32
CA GLY A 172 -2.28 16.74 7.98
C GLY A 172 -1.96 18.22 8.22
N VAL A 173 -0.73 18.64 7.91
CA VAL A 173 -0.26 20.02 8.08
C VAL A 173 0.50 20.44 6.81
N GLY A 174 0.04 21.53 6.20
CA GLY A 174 0.65 22.05 4.97
C GLY A 174 0.37 21.20 3.73
N ALA A 175 1.08 21.47 2.66
CA ALA A 175 0.99 20.71 1.41
C ALA A 175 1.72 19.36 1.54
N GLY A 176 1.16 18.33 0.93
CA GLY A 176 1.86 17.06 0.76
C GLY A 176 3.12 17.22 -0.12
N PHE A 177 4.03 16.29 0.01
CA PHE A 177 5.26 16.27 -0.79
C PHE A 177 5.56 14.85 -1.28
N GLU A 178 6.40 14.74 -2.30
CA GLU A 178 6.80 13.47 -2.88
C GLU A 178 8.32 13.30 -2.73
N LYS A 179 8.72 12.22 -2.07
CA LYS A 179 10.13 11.88 -1.82
C LYS A 179 10.32 10.36 -1.70
N PRO A 180 11.52 9.85 -2.02
CA PRO A 180 11.92 8.51 -1.61
C PRO A 180 12.12 8.44 -0.10
N LEU A 181 11.99 7.22 0.46
CA LEU A 181 12.28 6.94 1.86
C LEU A 181 12.92 5.55 1.96
N GLY A 182 14.20 5.50 2.28
CA GLY A 182 14.97 4.27 2.40
C GLY A 182 14.72 3.52 3.71
N LEU A 183 15.26 2.30 3.79
CA LEU A 183 15.27 1.52 5.03
C LEU A 183 16.11 2.25 6.09
N ASP A 184 15.60 2.29 7.32
CA ASP A 184 16.24 2.94 8.48
C ASP A 184 16.67 4.39 8.24
N GLU A 185 16.07 5.01 7.22
CA GLU A 185 16.37 6.40 6.87
C GLU A 185 15.60 7.37 7.77
N THR A 186 16.29 8.43 8.18
CA THR A 186 15.68 9.65 8.70
C THR A 186 15.74 10.73 7.64
N ARG A 187 14.58 11.20 7.19
CA ARG A 187 14.47 12.25 6.18
C ARG A 187 13.86 13.50 6.76
N GLU A 188 14.51 14.64 6.50
CA GLU A 188 14.04 15.96 6.91
C GLU A 188 13.61 16.77 5.68
N VAL A 189 12.41 17.34 5.72
CA VAL A 189 11.84 18.15 4.64
C VAL A 189 11.34 19.46 5.21
N GLN A 190 11.73 20.59 4.59
CA GLN A 190 11.13 21.89 4.91
C GLN A 190 9.72 21.95 4.35
N LEU A 191 8.74 22.19 5.21
CA LEU A 191 7.32 22.31 4.84
C LEU A 191 6.94 23.76 4.54
N ASN A 192 7.35 24.68 5.43
CA ASN A 192 7.01 26.09 5.35
C ASN A 192 8.21 26.96 5.70
N GLY A 193 8.19 28.17 5.16
CA GLY A 193 9.15 29.23 5.51
C GLY A 193 8.45 30.57 5.60
N PHE A 194 8.78 31.34 6.65
CA PHE A 194 8.23 32.66 6.92
C PHE A 194 9.39 33.65 7.11
N ALA A 195 9.53 34.55 6.17
CA ALA A 195 10.54 35.61 6.24
C ALA A 195 9.98 36.86 7.01
N ASN A 196 10.87 37.61 7.58
CA ASN A 196 10.56 38.90 8.26
C ASN A 196 9.48 38.77 9.34
N THR A 197 9.45 37.63 10.06
CA THR A 197 8.50 37.47 11.18
C THR A 197 8.88 38.39 12.32
N PRO A 198 8.00 39.30 12.76
CA PRO A 198 8.33 40.28 13.80
C PRO A 198 8.56 39.60 15.15
N VAL A 199 9.57 40.06 15.87
CA VAL A 199 9.96 39.53 17.20
C VAL A 199 9.72 40.59 18.25
N ARG A 200 9.13 40.18 19.38
CA ARG A 200 9.03 40.96 20.59
C ARG A 200 9.86 40.30 21.68
N LYS A 201 10.89 40.98 22.16
CA LYS A 201 11.63 40.56 23.34
C LYS A 201 10.87 40.89 24.61
N THR A 202 10.76 39.94 25.51
CA THR A 202 10.23 40.12 26.85
C THR A 202 11.24 39.58 27.85
N TYR A 203 11.56 40.37 28.84
CA TYR A 203 12.42 39.94 29.95
C TYR A 203 11.54 39.68 31.15
N THR A 204 11.64 38.47 31.70
CA THR A 204 10.93 38.09 32.93
C THR A 204 11.95 37.83 34.00
N SER A 205 11.84 38.59 35.12
CA SER A 205 12.62 38.32 36.32
C SER A 205 11.77 37.51 37.30
N ASP A 206 12.23 36.30 37.64
CA ASP A 206 11.61 35.46 38.65
C ASP A 206 12.65 35.08 39.66
N PRO A 207 12.81 35.86 40.76
CA PRO A 207 13.84 35.61 41.76
C PRO A 207 13.59 34.33 42.54
N VAL A 208 12.36 33.82 42.59
CA VAL A 208 12.05 32.58 43.29
C VAL A 208 12.54 31.38 42.46
N LYS A 209 12.38 31.40 41.16
CA LYS A 209 12.78 30.33 40.24
C LYS A 209 14.27 30.33 39.91
N PHE A 210 14.87 31.50 39.73
CA PHE A 210 16.22 31.66 39.23
C PHE A 210 17.23 32.18 40.27
N GLY A 211 16.77 32.45 41.50
CA GLY A 211 17.55 33.07 42.56
C GLY A 211 17.90 34.52 42.27
N TYR A 212 18.48 35.17 43.29
CA TYR A 212 19.04 36.53 43.11
C TYR A 212 20.44 36.40 42.52
N LEU A 213 20.57 36.35 41.24
CA LEU A 213 21.86 36.51 40.57
C LEU A 213 22.14 37.98 40.36
N ASP A 214 22.71 38.59 41.37
CA ASP A 214 23.37 39.87 41.27
C ASP A 214 24.71 39.68 40.54
N ARG A 215 24.69 39.76 39.23
CA ARG A 215 25.92 39.94 38.42
C ARG A 215 25.61 40.66 37.15
#